data_dccfbccffd8354ba0e03f34a9ab0204e
#
_entry.id   dccfbccffd8354ba0e03f34a9ab0204e
#
_cell.length_a   1.000
_cell.length_b   1.000
_cell.length_c   1.000
_cell.angle_alpha   90.00
_cell.angle_beta   90.00
_cell.angle_gamma   90.00
#
_symmetry.space_group_name_H-M   'P 1'
#
loop_
_entity.id
_entity.type
_entity.pdbx_description
1 polymer ?
#
loop_
_entity_poly.entity_id
_entity_poly.type
_entity_poly.pdbx_seq_one_letter_code
_entity_poly.pdbx_strand_id
1 'polypeptide(L)'
;MKDAVYDEFIDRLRSECDIVSILSDYVVLKKKGKNYWGCCPFHHENTPSFSVTTEKGFFYCFGCQSGGNVFNFLMKIENISFFEAVKKLAQKMNIPVPQKEKTEQELIREREIAKLYRANEMARDFFYACLTKTAYGKQAKQYLQRRGITNEIIENFKIGFAPPAWDKLGQAFLGRGVEQGILLKAGLMVERSSGDGVYDRFRNRIMFPICDARGRVAGFGGRVLDDSQPKYLNSPETPVFNKRNILFGFDTAHKFIKECGQAIVVEGYMDAITAHAFGIKNVVASLGTAFSPEQAKLLLRNAEEIIFAYDSDAAGQNATSRALSILRNMGANVRVILIPDGKDPDEFIRKHGAQAFNVLIKEAADFLDYQIKQAFDSTDYSNLEGKVAVVAKIVPVLAAANNAVEVNAHIAHVSQSLEIDESAIRTEVRKFLFNSKKDKNVNVGKNISSLIVVNTPSIATEQAERHIIRLMCEDKSLISYIIESNLSVEEIQGEHRREIIKLIFNEYNMRKDIADLTWTMLLSEAANAELSRIMLIDIQYDDSMKMVDDCIKSMRLTHLKVLYEQHRLKADELERMDDSRFLQELAESQRINNEINKLHY
;
A
#
# COMPACT_ATOMS: atom_id res chain seq x y z
N MET A 1 -20.84 5.73 15.19
CA MET A 1 -20.62 5.72 16.66
C MET A 1 -19.65 4.60 16.96
N LYS A 2 -18.42 4.92 17.37
CA LYS A 2 -17.49 3.92 17.93
C LYS A 2 -18.13 3.42 19.24
N ASP A 3 -18.16 2.12 19.46
CA ASP A 3 -18.74 1.55 20.69
C ASP A 3 -17.84 1.92 21.88
N ALA A 4 -18.32 2.79 22.75
CA ALA A 4 -17.62 3.23 23.95
C ALA A 4 -17.10 2.05 24.81
N VAL A 5 -17.85 0.96 24.87
CA VAL A 5 -17.49 -0.29 25.56
C VAL A 5 -16.24 -0.97 24.94
N TYR A 6 -16.09 -0.89 23.61
CA TYR A 6 -14.94 -1.50 22.95
C TYR A 6 -13.70 -0.62 23.07
N ASP A 7 -13.88 0.70 23.02
CA ASP A 7 -12.80 1.67 23.24
C ASP A 7 -12.29 1.54 24.70
N GLU A 8 -13.17 1.47 25.70
CA GLU A 8 -12.83 1.23 27.11
C GLU A 8 -12.11 -0.12 27.33
N PHE A 9 -12.52 -1.15 26.60
CA PHE A 9 -11.86 -2.46 26.64
C PHE A 9 -10.42 -2.39 26.09
N ILE A 10 -10.19 -1.69 24.99
CA ILE A 10 -8.85 -1.51 24.40
C ILE A 10 -7.94 -0.74 25.38
N ASP A 11 -8.48 0.31 26.01
CA ASP A 11 -7.75 1.09 27.00
C ASP A 11 -7.39 0.27 28.22
N ARG A 12 -8.32 -0.56 28.68
CA ARG A 12 -8.07 -1.50 29.77
C ARG A 12 -6.96 -2.49 29.41
N LEU A 13 -7.03 -3.12 28.22
CA LEU A 13 -5.99 -4.02 27.74
C LEU A 13 -4.61 -3.35 27.71
N ARG A 14 -4.57 -2.09 27.28
CA ARG A 14 -3.30 -1.35 27.18
C ARG A 14 -2.77 -0.97 28.57
N SER A 15 -3.63 -0.47 29.45
CA SER A 15 -3.24 0.00 30.78
C SER A 15 -2.82 -1.14 31.72
N GLU A 16 -3.47 -2.31 31.59
CA GLU A 16 -3.14 -3.52 32.35
C GLU A 16 -1.97 -4.31 31.73
N CYS A 17 -1.55 -3.97 30.49
CA CYS A 17 -0.52 -4.69 29.78
C CYS A 17 0.88 -4.29 30.22
N ASP A 18 1.67 -5.24 30.68
CA ASP A 18 3.13 -5.07 30.76
C ASP A 18 3.76 -5.28 29.38
N ILE A 19 4.03 -4.18 28.69
CA ILE A 19 4.63 -4.19 27.36
C ILE A 19 5.95 -4.97 27.33
N VAL A 20 6.78 -4.90 28.37
CA VAL A 20 8.07 -5.61 28.44
C VAL A 20 7.84 -7.11 28.48
N SER A 21 6.87 -7.57 29.27
CA SER A 21 6.51 -8.99 29.33
C SER A 21 6.07 -9.51 27.96
N ILE A 22 5.21 -8.75 27.25
CA ILE A 22 4.71 -9.16 25.93
C ILE A 22 5.83 -9.19 24.89
N LEU A 23 6.67 -8.16 24.84
CA LEU A 23 7.75 -8.05 23.87
C LEU A 23 8.89 -9.02 24.15
N SER A 24 9.08 -9.43 25.39
CA SER A 24 10.14 -10.39 25.79
C SER A 24 9.93 -11.80 25.19
N ASP A 25 8.74 -12.13 24.72
CA ASP A 25 8.52 -13.38 23.97
C ASP A 25 9.18 -13.39 22.59
N TYR A 26 9.50 -12.22 22.06
CA TYR A 26 10.04 -12.02 20.71
C TYR A 26 11.46 -11.45 20.71
N VAL A 27 11.83 -10.72 21.77
CA VAL A 27 13.09 -9.96 21.84
C VAL A 27 13.72 -10.14 23.22
N VAL A 28 15.02 -10.46 23.24
CA VAL A 28 15.77 -10.50 24.50
C VAL A 28 16.01 -9.07 24.98
N LEU A 29 15.28 -8.66 26.02
CA LEU A 29 15.33 -7.32 26.59
C LEU A 29 16.19 -7.29 27.87
N LYS A 30 17.10 -6.29 27.97
CA LYS A 30 17.92 -6.03 29.15
C LYS A 30 17.64 -4.64 29.71
N LYS A 31 17.45 -4.54 31.01
CA LYS A 31 17.20 -3.25 31.68
C LYS A 31 18.46 -2.38 31.63
N LYS A 32 18.29 -1.13 31.17
CA LYS A 32 19.36 -0.12 31.16
C LYS A 32 18.74 1.25 31.54
N GLY A 33 18.97 1.69 32.77
CA GLY A 33 18.32 2.89 33.33
C GLY A 33 16.82 2.67 33.54
N LYS A 34 16.01 3.62 33.05
CA LYS A 34 14.54 3.55 33.11
C LYS A 34 13.92 2.67 32.02
N ASN A 35 14.66 2.31 30.96
CA ASN A 35 14.18 1.60 29.79
C ASN A 35 14.79 0.21 29.68
N TYR A 36 14.16 -0.65 28.84
CA TYR A 36 14.68 -1.95 28.45
C TYR A 36 15.21 -1.86 27.01
N TRP A 37 16.33 -2.54 26.75
CA TRP A 37 17.04 -2.48 25.47
C TRP A 37 17.30 -3.90 24.92
N GLY A 38 17.21 -4.06 23.60
CA GLY A 38 17.49 -5.29 22.89
C GLY A 38 17.85 -5.03 21.42
N CYS A 39 18.17 -6.10 20.68
CA CYS A 39 18.30 -6.04 19.24
C CYS A 39 16.89 -6.01 18.61
N CYS A 40 16.71 -5.19 17.60
CA CYS A 40 15.43 -5.00 16.95
C CYS A 40 14.99 -6.27 16.19
N PRO A 41 13.73 -6.70 16.31
CA PRO A 41 13.23 -7.85 15.56
C PRO A 41 12.79 -7.48 14.13
N PHE A 42 12.81 -6.19 13.78
CA PHE A 42 12.31 -5.68 12.50
C PHE A 42 13.41 -5.40 11.47
N HIS A 43 14.67 -5.41 11.87
CA HIS A 43 15.83 -5.29 11.00
C HIS A 43 17.04 -6.03 11.60
N HIS A 44 18.00 -6.39 10.75
CA HIS A 44 19.18 -7.10 11.21
C HIS A 44 20.20 -6.15 11.84
N GLU A 45 20.56 -6.39 13.12
CA GLU A 45 21.56 -5.62 13.85
C GLU A 45 22.27 -6.48 14.90
N ASN A 46 23.51 -6.09 15.22
CA ASN A 46 24.31 -6.74 16.27
C ASN A 46 24.44 -5.91 17.55
N THR A 47 24.04 -4.63 17.51
CA THR A 47 24.09 -3.70 18.66
C THR A 47 22.68 -3.32 19.06
N PRO A 48 22.33 -3.39 20.37
CA PRO A 48 20.98 -3.08 20.80
C PRO A 48 20.58 -1.62 20.49
N SER A 49 19.62 -1.45 19.60
CA SER A 49 19.01 -0.15 19.25
C SER A 49 17.51 -0.08 19.51
N PHE A 50 16.91 -1.17 19.94
CA PHE A 50 15.49 -1.28 20.26
C PHE A 50 15.26 -0.97 21.74
N SER A 51 14.52 0.11 22.04
CA SER A 51 14.22 0.58 23.39
C SER A 51 12.75 0.41 23.71
N VAL A 52 12.43 -0.03 24.94
CA VAL A 52 11.07 -0.19 25.46
C VAL A 52 10.94 0.56 26.76
N THR A 53 9.95 1.44 26.90
CA THR A 53 9.62 2.13 28.13
C THR A 53 8.36 1.54 28.77
N THR A 54 8.49 1.03 29.99
CA THR A 54 7.38 0.45 30.77
C THR A 54 6.38 1.52 31.20
N GLU A 55 6.87 2.65 31.70
CA GLU A 55 6.07 3.72 32.27
C GLU A 55 5.09 4.32 31.25
N LYS A 56 5.49 4.34 29.98
CA LYS A 56 4.73 4.97 28.88
C LYS A 56 4.09 3.97 27.92
N GLY A 57 4.47 2.70 28.00
CA GLY A 57 3.91 1.62 27.15
C GLY A 57 4.28 1.70 25.66
N PHE A 58 5.46 2.26 25.32
CA PHE A 58 5.93 2.39 23.95
C PHE A 58 7.26 1.67 23.74
N PHE A 59 7.50 1.28 22.48
CA PHE A 59 8.81 0.88 21.99
C PHE A 59 9.27 1.80 20.86
N TYR A 60 10.59 1.89 20.68
CA TYR A 60 11.19 2.60 19.56
C TYR A 60 12.55 2.00 19.22
N CYS A 61 12.84 1.81 17.93
CA CYS A 61 14.13 1.38 17.43
C CYS A 61 14.88 2.55 16.80
N PHE A 62 16.07 2.86 17.32
CA PHE A 62 16.91 3.95 16.80
C PHE A 62 17.61 3.58 15.48
N GLY A 63 17.68 2.29 15.11
CA GLY A 63 18.24 1.82 13.85
C GLY A 63 17.27 2.00 12.68
N CYS A 64 16.12 1.30 12.70
CA CYS A 64 15.13 1.33 11.62
C CYS A 64 13.97 2.30 11.85
N GLN A 65 13.97 3.07 12.95
CA GLN A 65 12.96 4.05 13.32
C GLN A 65 11.54 3.48 13.52
N SER A 66 11.40 2.16 13.64
CA SER A 66 10.12 1.54 13.97
C SER A 66 9.74 1.86 15.41
N GLY A 67 8.51 2.29 15.62
CA GLY A 67 8.00 2.62 16.96
C GLY A 67 6.49 2.40 17.06
N GLY A 68 5.98 2.41 18.31
CA GLY A 68 4.56 2.25 18.58
C GLY A 68 4.28 1.71 19.98
N ASN A 69 3.02 1.36 20.22
CA ASN A 69 2.56 0.67 21.41
C ASN A 69 2.57 -0.87 21.23
N VAL A 70 2.07 -1.60 22.22
CA VAL A 70 2.01 -3.07 22.18
C VAL A 70 1.21 -3.60 20.98
N PHE A 71 0.13 -2.92 20.58
CA PHE A 71 -0.66 -3.34 19.42
C PHE A 71 0.13 -3.15 18.12
N ASN A 72 0.80 -2.00 17.94
CA ASN A 72 1.65 -1.75 16.78
C ASN A 72 2.78 -2.80 16.68
N PHE A 73 3.36 -3.19 17.83
CA PHE A 73 4.38 -4.25 17.86
C PHE A 73 3.82 -5.59 17.38
N LEU A 74 2.69 -6.04 17.94
CA LEU A 74 2.06 -7.31 17.57
C LEU A 74 1.61 -7.34 16.10
N MET A 75 1.03 -6.23 15.63
CA MET A 75 0.65 -6.08 14.22
C MET A 75 1.84 -6.24 13.29
N LYS A 76 2.99 -5.65 13.67
CA LYS A 76 4.19 -5.65 12.83
C LYS A 76 4.95 -6.97 12.90
N ILE A 77 5.16 -7.53 14.10
CA ILE A 77 5.96 -8.76 14.25
C ILE A 77 5.24 -10.00 13.71
N GLU A 78 3.92 -10.06 13.83
CA GLU A 78 3.12 -11.20 13.38
C GLU A 78 2.37 -10.95 12.08
N ASN A 79 2.49 -9.74 11.54
CA ASN A 79 1.81 -9.33 10.31
C ASN A 79 0.28 -9.56 10.37
N ILE A 80 -0.34 -9.16 11.48
CA ILE A 80 -1.77 -9.32 11.76
C ILE A 80 -2.50 -7.99 11.78
N SER A 81 -3.83 -8.02 11.62
CA SER A 81 -4.66 -6.83 11.74
C SER A 81 -4.74 -6.34 13.19
N PHE A 82 -5.11 -5.07 13.38
CA PHE A 82 -5.34 -4.50 14.70
C PHE A 82 -6.31 -5.33 15.55
N PHE A 83 -7.44 -5.75 14.97
CA PHE A 83 -8.43 -6.56 15.67
C PHE A 83 -7.88 -7.93 16.11
N GLU A 84 -7.02 -8.54 15.30
CA GLU A 84 -6.33 -9.78 15.64
C GLU A 84 -5.29 -9.56 16.75
N ALA A 85 -4.57 -8.43 16.71
CA ALA A 85 -3.63 -8.05 17.77
C ALA A 85 -4.34 -7.84 19.11
N VAL A 86 -5.49 -7.14 19.11
CA VAL A 86 -6.35 -6.97 20.29
C VAL A 86 -6.81 -8.30 20.84
N LYS A 87 -7.32 -9.20 19.99
CA LYS A 87 -7.75 -10.56 20.42
C LYS A 87 -6.61 -11.35 21.03
N LYS A 88 -5.43 -11.30 20.41
CA LYS A 88 -4.25 -12.03 20.88
C LYS A 88 -3.77 -11.51 22.23
N LEU A 89 -3.71 -10.19 22.39
CA LEU A 89 -3.36 -9.57 23.66
C LEU A 89 -4.37 -9.93 24.75
N ALA A 90 -5.67 -9.85 24.44
CA ALA A 90 -6.75 -10.23 25.34
C ALA A 90 -6.65 -11.70 25.78
N GLN A 91 -6.38 -12.62 24.84
CA GLN A 91 -6.16 -14.03 25.17
C GLN A 91 -4.95 -14.23 26.08
N LYS A 92 -3.83 -13.52 25.80
CA LYS A 92 -2.62 -13.64 26.60
C LYS A 92 -2.81 -13.12 28.03
N MET A 93 -3.63 -12.09 28.18
CA MET A 93 -3.98 -11.50 29.49
C MET A 93 -5.16 -12.18 30.18
N ASN A 94 -5.78 -13.19 29.57
CA ASN A 94 -6.99 -13.84 30.02
C ASN A 94 -8.18 -12.87 30.25
N ILE A 95 -8.25 -11.79 29.48
CA ILE A 95 -9.34 -10.83 29.54
C ILE A 95 -10.34 -11.19 28.42
N PRO A 96 -11.64 -11.40 28.77
CA PRO A 96 -12.64 -11.74 27.76
C PRO A 96 -12.87 -10.53 26.82
N VAL A 97 -12.79 -10.79 25.51
CA VAL A 97 -13.09 -9.76 24.49
C VAL A 97 -14.60 -9.47 24.54
N PRO A 98 -15.05 -8.22 24.74
CA PRO A 98 -16.46 -7.88 24.66
C PRO A 98 -17.02 -8.32 23.31
N GLN A 99 -18.05 -9.13 23.33
CA GLN A 99 -18.77 -9.46 22.11
C GLN A 99 -19.64 -8.26 21.76
N LYS A 100 -19.31 -7.62 20.65
CA LYS A 100 -20.19 -6.59 20.07
C LYS A 100 -21.52 -7.28 19.75
N GLU A 101 -22.60 -6.88 20.38
CA GLU A 101 -23.92 -7.27 19.93
C GLU A 101 -24.10 -6.70 18.51
N LYS A 102 -24.08 -7.61 17.52
CA LYS A 102 -24.27 -7.23 16.13
C LYS A 102 -25.71 -6.74 15.95
N THR A 103 -25.86 -5.63 15.28
CA THR A 103 -27.18 -5.17 14.89
C THR A 103 -27.87 -6.22 14.01
N GLU A 104 -29.18 -6.23 14.00
CA GLU A 104 -29.96 -7.14 13.15
C GLU A 104 -29.56 -7.00 11.67
N GLN A 105 -29.30 -5.79 11.22
CA GLN A 105 -28.82 -5.50 9.86
C GLN A 105 -27.44 -6.11 9.57
N GLU A 106 -26.50 -6.04 10.52
CA GLU A 106 -25.18 -6.68 10.39
C GLU A 106 -25.28 -8.20 10.33
N LEU A 107 -26.16 -8.79 11.14
CA LEU A 107 -26.42 -10.23 11.13
C LEU A 107 -27.06 -10.69 9.80
N ILE A 108 -28.00 -9.92 9.26
CA ILE A 108 -28.62 -10.19 7.96
C ILE A 108 -27.55 -10.14 6.85
N ARG A 109 -26.71 -9.09 6.85
CA ARG A 109 -25.62 -8.95 5.86
C ARG A 109 -24.60 -10.08 5.95
N GLU A 110 -24.19 -10.48 7.14
CA GLU A 110 -23.27 -11.62 7.32
C GLU A 110 -23.86 -12.94 6.81
N ARG A 111 -25.13 -13.18 7.10
CA ARG A 111 -25.86 -14.37 6.59
C ARG A 111 -25.94 -14.35 5.06
N GLU A 112 -26.20 -13.20 4.47
CA GLU A 112 -26.21 -13.05 3.01
C GLU A 112 -24.83 -13.32 2.39
N ILE A 113 -23.76 -12.73 2.95
CA ILE A 113 -22.38 -12.98 2.53
C ILE A 113 -22.03 -14.48 2.63
N ALA A 114 -22.42 -15.13 3.72
CA ALA A 114 -22.19 -16.57 3.88
C ALA A 114 -22.94 -17.40 2.83
N LYS A 115 -24.20 -17.02 2.48
CA LYS A 115 -24.97 -17.67 1.41
C LYS A 115 -24.28 -17.51 0.05
N LEU A 116 -23.70 -16.32 -0.24
CA LEU A 116 -22.98 -16.06 -1.50
C LEU A 116 -21.72 -16.93 -1.63
N TYR A 117 -20.87 -16.99 -0.58
CA TYR A 117 -19.71 -17.89 -0.58
C TYR A 117 -20.11 -19.36 -0.78
N ARG A 118 -21.15 -19.82 -0.07
CA ARG A 118 -21.65 -21.19 -0.21
C ARG A 118 -22.16 -21.47 -1.63
N ALA A 119 -22.87 -20.54 -2.27
CA ALA A 119 -23.31 -20.68 -3.66
C ALA A 119 -22.11 -20.78 -4.63
N ASN A 120 -21.07 -19.98 -4.42
CA ASN A 120 -19.84 -20.06 -5.19
C ASN A 120 -19.08 -21.38 -4.97
N GLU A 121 -18.98 -21.88 -3.75
CA GLU A 121 -18.37 -23.19 -3.47
C GLU A 121 -19.13 -24.33 -4.16
N MET A 122 -20.46 -24.30 -4.10
CA MET A 122 -21.30 -25.27 -4.82
C MET A 122 -21.11 -25.16 -6.34
N ALA A 123 -20.95 -23.93 -6.88
CA ALA A 123 -20.69 -23.72 -8.31
C ALA A 123 -19.31 -24.24 -8.72
N ARG A 124 -18.27 -24.03 -7.89
CA ARG A 124 -16.95 -24.64 -8.09
C ARG A 124 -17.05 -26.16 -8.22
N ASP A 125 -17.73 -26.79 -7.26
CA ASP A 125 -17.86 -28.25 -7.23
C ASP A 125 -18.70 -28.77 -8.42
N PHE A 126 -19.73 -28.03 -8.84
CA PHE A 126 -20.52 -28.31 -10.04
C PHE A 126 -19.65 -28.24 -11.30
N PHE A 127 -18.93 -27.16 -11.52
CA PHE A 127 -18.08 -27.01 -12.70
C PHE A 127 -16.93 -28.02 -12.70
N TYR A 128 -16.34 -28.30 -11.54
CA TYR A 128 -15.32 -29.34 -11.40
C TYR A 128 -15.86 -30.73 -11.77
N ALA A 129 -17.05 -31.08 -11.31
CA ALA A 129 -17.71 -32.33 -11.68
C ALA A 129 -18.03 -32.37 -13.19
N CYS A 130 -18.49 -31.26 -13.77
CA CYS A 130 -18.70 -31.16 -15.21
C CYS A 130 -17.44 -31.45 -16.03
N LEU A 131 -16.27 -30.93 -15.59
CA LEU A 131 -14.98 -31.19 -16.24
C LEU A 131 -14.53 -32.66 -16.10
N THR A 132 -14.64 -33.21 -14.86
CA THR A 132 -13.98 -34.46 -14.50
C THR A 132 -14.84 -35.69 -14.64
N LYS A 133 -16.18 -35.57 -14.51
CA LYS A 133 -17.11 -36.71 -14.40
C LYS A 133 -18.15 -36.77 -15.51
N THR A 134 -18.21 -35.79 -16.43
CA THR A 134 -19.22 -35.76 -17.49
C THR A 134 -18.63 -35.70 -18.87
N ALA A 135 -19.43 -36.06 -19.89
CA ALA A 135 -19.05 -35.97 -21.30
C ALA A 135 -18.78 -34.51 -21.74
N TYR A 136 -19.44 -33.52 -21.10
CA TYR A 136 -19.25 -32.11 -21.41
C TYR A 136 -17.80 -31.66 -21.29
N GLY A 137 -17.07 -32.18 -20.26
CA GLY A 137 -15.70 -31.78 -19.98
C GLY A 137 -14.63 -32.37 -20.88
N LYS A 138 -14.95 -33.32 -21.75
CA LYS A 138 -13.96 -34.08 -22.54
C LYS A 138 -13.03 -33.20 -23.35
N GLN A 139 -13.59 -32.27 -24.14
CA GLN A 139 -12.80 -31.35 -24.97
C GLN A 139 -11.97 -30.38 -24.11
N ALA A 140 -12.54 -29.85 -23.04
CA ALA A 140 -11.85 -28.96 -22.12
C ALA A 140 -10.68 -29.68 -21.42
N LYS A 141 -10.87 -30.94 -21.00
CA LYS A 141 -9.81 -31.75 -20.39
C LYS A 141 -8.69 -32.04 -21.40
N GLN A 142 -9.00 -32.38 -22.66
CA GLN A 142 -8.00 -32.57 -23.71
C GLN A 142 -7.22 -31.27 -24.00
N TYR A 143 -7.91 -30.11 -23.98
CA TYR A 143 -7.27 -28.81 -24.16
C TYR A 143 -6.27 -28.53 -23.05
N LEU A 144 -6.65 -28.73 -21.76
CA LEU A 144 -5.79 -28.55 -20.60
C LEU A 144 -4.58 -29.48 -20.63
N GLN A 145 -4.79 -30.76 -20.96
CA GLN A 145 -3.73 -31.76 -21.10
C GLN A 145 -2.70 -31.40 -22.19
N ARG A 146 -3.17 -30.91 -23.36
CA ARG A 146 -2.27 -30.42 -24.43
C ARG A 146 -1.42 -29.21 -24.01
N ARG A 147 -1.89 -28.45 -23.02
CA ARG A 147 -1.13 -27.36 -22.40
C ARG A 147 -0.24 -27.78 -21.23
N GLY A 148 -0.11 -29.09 -20.97
CA GLY A 148 0.72 -29.59 -19.88
C GLY A 148 0.06 -29.52 -18.50
N ILE A 149 -1.25 -29.18 -18.43
CA ILE A 149 -1.96 -29.12 -17.14
C ILE A 149 -2.38 -30.52 -16.74
N THR A 150 -1.79 -31.00 -15.65
CA THR A 150 -2.02 -32.35 -15.12
C THR A 150 -3.33 -32.46 -14.33
N ASN A 151 -3.78 -33.70 -14.08
CA ASN A 151 -4.95 -33.92 -13.22
C ASN A 151 -4.73 -33.38 -11.79
N GLU A 152 -3.49 -33.41 -11.28
CA GLU A 152 -3.13 -32.84 -10.00
C GLU A 152 -3.33 -31.33 -9.97
N ILE A 153 -2.93 -30.62 -11.01
CA ILE A 153 -3.14 -29.16 -11.11
C ILE A 153 -4.63 -28.84 -11.25
N ILE A 154 -5.39 -29.64 -12.05
CA ILE A 154 -6.85 -29.49 -12.14
C ILE A 154 -7.50 -29.64 -10.78
N GLU A 155 -7.04 -30.58 -9.96
CA GLU A 155 -7.52 -30.80 -8.60
C GLU A 155 -7.13 -29.64 -7.66
N ASN A 156 -5.87 -29.23 -7.68
CA ASN A 156 -5.36 -28.19 -6.79
C ASN A 156 -6.05 -26.84 -7.01
N PHE A 157 -6.26 -26.45 -8.27
CA PHE A 157 -6.96 -25.21 -8.64
C PHE A 157 -8.46 -25.39 -8.79
N LYS A 158 -9.01 -26.62 -8.59
CA LYS A 158 -10.44 -26.94 -8.80
C LYS A 158 -10.96 -26.44 -10.14
N ILE A 159 -10.13 -26.57 -11.19
CA ILE A 159 -10.51 -26.15 -12.54
C ILE A 159 -11.75 -26.93 -12.98
N GLY A 160 -12.72 -26.24 -13.57
CA GLY A 160 -13.99 -26.80 -13.97
C GLY A 160 -14.35 -26.52 -15.42
N PHE A 161 -15.56 -26.93 -15.80
CA PHE A 161 -16.15 -26.62 -17.09
C PHE A 161 -17.63 -26.25 -16.96
N ALA A 162 -18.02 -25.12 -17.51
CA ALA A 162 -19.40 -24.71 -17.63
C ALA A 162 -20.03 -25.34 -18.87
N PRO A 163 -21.08 -26.15 -18.74
CA PRO A 163 -21.72 -26.82 -19.88
C PRO A 163 -22.22 -25.84 -20.96
N PRO A 164 -22.32 -26.27 -22.25
CA PRO A 164 -22.83 -25.44 -23.36
C PRO A 164 -24.37 -25.35 -23.33
N ALA A 165 -24.96 -25.00 -22.20
CA ALA A 165 -26.38 -24.88 -21.97
C ALA A 165 -26.71 -23.60 -21.21
N TRP A 166 -27.95 -23.12 -21.37
CA TRP A 166 -28.36 -21.82 -20.82
C TRP A 166 -28.76 -21.83 -19.34
N ASP A 167 -29.05 -23.01 -18.78
CA ASP A 167 -29.74 -23.15 -17.48
C ASP A 167 -29.29 -24.34 -16.63
N LYS A 168 -28.21 -25.03 -16.98
CA LYS A 168 -27.78 -26.24 -16.27
C LYS A 168 -27.36 -26.01 -14.83
N LEU A 169 -26.64 -24.95 -14.56
CA LEU A 169 -26.29 -24.56 -13.19
C LEU A 169 -27.55 -24.10 -12.44
N GLY A 170 -28.36 -23.25 -13.07
CA GLY A 170 -29.62 -22.76 -12.50
C GLY A 170 -30.55 -23.91 -12.10
N GLN A 171 -30.83 -24.86 -12.99
CA GLN A 171 -31.66 -26.04 -12.71
C GLN A 171 -31.10 -26.87 -11.54
N ALA A 172 -29.79 -27.13 -11.55
CA ALA A 172 -29.15 -27.93 -10.50
C ALA A 172 -29.22 -27.26 -9.13
N PHE A 173 -29.21 -25.94 -9.04
CA PHE A 173 -29.17 -25.19 -7.79
C PHE A 173 -30.56 -24.85 -7.28
N LEU A 174 -31.47 -24.43 -8.14
CA LEU A 174 -32.88 -24.23 -7.79
C LEU A 174 -33.54 -25.54 -7.30
N GLY A 175 -33.20 -26.67 -7.97
CA GLY A 175 -33.63 -27.99 -7.53
C GLY A 175 -33.08 -28.43 -6.16
N ARG A 176 -32.04 -27.77 -5.66
CA ARG A 176 -31.47 -27.97 -4.31
C ARG A 176 -31.92 -26.92 -3.29
N GLY A 177 -32.88 -26.06 -3.66
CA GLY A 177 -33.44 -25.03 -2.78
C GLY A 177 -32.54 -23.76 -2.65
N VAL A 178 -31.59 -23.53 -3.54
CA VAL A 178 -30.84 -22.28 -3.56
C VAL A 178 -31.71 -21.19 -4.18
N GLU A 179 -31.90 -20.10 -3.47
CA GLU A 179 -32.69 -18.95 -3.92
C GLU A 179 -32.11 -18.32 -5.21
N GLN A 180 -32.96 -18.06 -6.22
CA GLN A 180 -32.54 -17.40 -7.47
C GLN A 180 -31.86 -16.05 -7.21
N GLY A 181 -32.34 -15.26 -6.26
CA GLY A 181 -31.74 -13.97 -5.86
C GLY A 181 -30.28 -14.10 -5.39
N ILE A 182 -29.93 -15.20 -4.73
CA ILE A 182 -28.54 -15.47 -4.32
C ILE A 182 -27.67 -15.77 -5.56
N LEU A 183 -28.17 -16.53 -6.52
CA LEU A 183 -27.43 -16.84 -7.75
C LEU A 183 -27.19 -15.61 -8.63
N LEU A 184 -28.15 -14.69 -8.70
CA LEU A 184 -28.03 -13.41 -9.37
C LEU A 184 -26.98 -12.52 -8.66
N LYS A 185 -27.10 -12.37 -7.33
CA LYS A 185 -26.16 -11.57 -6.52
C LYS A 185 -24.73 -12.14 -6.51
N ALA A 186 -24.57 -13.45 -6.63
CA ALA A 186 -23.28 -14.12 -6.80
C ALA A 186 -22.68 -13.95 -8.22
N GLY A 187 -23.47 -13.41 -9.16
CA GLY A 187 -23.08 -13.29 -10.56
C GLY A 187 -22.94 -14.63 -11.29
N LEU A 188 -23.62 -15.68 -10.82
CA LEU A 188 -23.69 -16.99 -11.45
C LEU A 188 -24.79 -17.07 -12.50
N MET A 189 -25.82 -16.26 -12.35
CA MET A 189 -26.93 -16.09 -13.28
C MET A 189 -27.08 -14.64 -13.69
N VAL A 190 -27.76 -14.41 -14.83
CA VAL A 190 -28.04 -13.09 -15.41
C VAL A 190 -29.50 -13.02 -15.81
N GLU A 191 -30.15 -11.89 -15.57
CA GLU A 191 -31.49 -11.60 -16.06
C GLU A 191 -31.49 -11.40 -17.58
N ARG A 192 -32.54 -11.86 -18.26
CA ARG A 192 -32.70 -11.62 -19.71
C ARG A 192 -33.06 -10.16 -19.94
N SER A 193 -32.51 -9.59 -21.00
CA SER A 193 -32.81 -8.20 -21.40
C SER A 193 -34.31 -7.98 -21.75
N SER A 194 -35.02 -9.07 -22.11
CA SER A 194 -36.48 -9.05 -22.37
C SER A 194 -37.33 -8.96 -21.09
N GLY A 195 -36.70 -9.05 -19.89
CA GLY A 195 -37.40 -9.05 -18.59
C GLY A 195 -37.98 -10.41 -18.17
N ASP A 196 -38.04 -11.39 -19.06
CA ASP A 196 -38.60 -12.71 -18.79
C ASP A 196 -37.50 -13.78 -18.58
N GLY A 197 -37.23 -14.08 -17.28
CA GLY A 197 -36.40 -15.20 -16.88
C GLY A 197 -34.91 -14.88 -16.73
N VAL A 198 -34.17 -15.91 -16.36
CA VAL A 198 -32.73 -15.85 -16.06
C VAL A 198 -31.99 -16.92 -16.84
N TYR A 199 -30.68 -16.79 -16.98
CA TYR A 199 -29.82 -17.79 -17.61
C TYR A 199 -28.45 -17.85 -16.92
N ASP A 200 -27.75 -18.97 -17.08
CA ASP A 200 -26.41 -19.18 -16.53
C ASP A 200 -25.42 -18.20 -17.17
N ARG A 201 -24.66 -17.45 -16.34
CA ARG A 201 -23.67 -16.50 -16.84
C ARG A 201 -22.55 -17.16 -17.62
N PHE A 202 -22.05 -18.27 -17.13
CA PHE A 202 -20.95 -19.01 -17.72
C PHE A 202 -21.47 -20.21 -18.52
N ARG A 203 -21.10 -20.29 -19.79
CA ARG A 203 -21.52 -21.36 -20.73
C ARG A 203 -20.38 -21.65 -21.67
N ASN A 204 -20.14 -22.94 -21.93
CA ASN A 204 -19.09 -23.43 -22.85
C ASN A 204 -17.70 -22.84 -22.53
N ARG A 205 -17.32 -22.83 -21.23
CA ARG A 205 -16.06 -22.23 -20.79
C ARG A 205 -15.34 -23.13 -19.81
N ILE A 206 -14.00 -23.15 -19.89
CA ILE A 206 -13.15 -23.64 -18.80
C ILE A 206 -13.28 -22.63 -17.65
N MET A 207 -13.55 -23.15 -16.45
CA MET A 207 -13.83 -22.33 -15.27
C MET A 207 -12.67 -22.36 -14.30
N PHE A 208 -12.23 -21.19 -13.87
CA PHE A 208 -11.20 -20.96 -12.88
C PHE A 208 -11.84 -20.33 -11.64
N PRO A 209 -11.95 -21.06 -10.52
CA PRO A 209 -12.40 -20.47 -9.26
C PRO A 209 -11.41 -19.40 -8.81
N ILE A 210 -11.93 -18.27 -8.38
CA ILE A 210 -11.13 -17.17 -7.85
C ILE A 210 -11.41 -17.10 -6.36
N CYS A 211 -10.36 -17.33 -5.55
CA CYS A 211 -10.45 -17.35 -4.10
C CYS A 211 -10.00 -16.02 -3.48
N ASP A 212 -10.59 -15.67 -2.34
CA ASP A 212 -10.06 -14.61 -1.48
C ASP A 212 -8.81 -15.09 -0.71
N ALA A 213 -8.15 -14.20 0.02
CA ALA A 213 -6.93 -14.53 0.78
C ALA A 213 -7.14 -15.59 1.89
N ARG A 214 -8.41 -15.95 2.19
CA ARG A 214 -8.77 -17.01 3.14
C ARG A 214 -9.11 -18.34 2.45
N GLY A 215 -8.96 -18.42 1.12
CA GLY A 215 -9.26 -19.60 0.32
C GLY A 215 -10.75 -19.83 0.04
N ARG A 216 -11.64 -18.87 0.32
CA ARG A 216 -13.07 -18.99 0.01
C ARG A 216 -13.33 -18.55 -1.42
N VAL A 217 -14.18 -19.26 -2.16
CA VAL A 217 -14.48 -18.94 -3.55
C VAL A 217 -15.30 -17.66 -3.64
N ALA A 218 -14.67 -16.57 -4.08
CA ALA A 218 -15.30 -15.26 -4.24
C ALA A 218 -16.01 -15.11 -5.59
N GLY A 219 -15.46 -15.71 -6.66
CA GLY A 219 -16.00 -15.61 -8.00
C GLY A 219 -15.32 -16.58 -8.97
N PHE A 220 -15.46 -16.31 -10.27
CA PHE A 220 -14.94 -17.17 -11.34
C PHE A 220 -14.38 -16.37 -12.51
N GLY A 221 -13.35 -16.93 -13.16
CA GLY A 221 -12.95 -16.63 -14.51
C GLY A 221 -13.38 -17.76 -15.45
N GLY A 222 -13.83 -17.44 -16.65
CA GLY A 222 -14.23 -18.42 -17.65
C GLY A 222 -13.55 -18.17 -18.98
N ARG A 223 -12.84 -19.17 -19.54
CA ARG A 223 -12.19 -19.10 -20.86
C ARG A 223 -12.93 -19.94 -21.88
N VAL A 224 -13.21 -19.39 -23.08
CA VAL A 224 -13.77 -20.15 -24.18
C VAL A 224 -12.75 -21.15 -24.75
N LEU A 225 -13.29 -22.22 -25.38
CA LEU A 225 -12.50 -23.24 -26.12
C LEU A 225 -12.41 -22.93 -27.62
N ASP A 226 -13.25 -22.05 -28.11
CA ASP A 226 -13.38 -21.60 -29.48
C ASP A 226 -13.01 -20.11 -29.62
N ASP A 227 -13.23 -19.52 -30.77
CA ASP A 227 -12.94 -18.11 -31.08
C ASP A 227 -14.04 -17.13 -30.63
N SER A 228 -15.03 -17.60 -29.87
CA SER A 228 -16.11 -16.74 -29.36
C SER A 228 -15.61 -15.66 -28.43
N GLN A 229 -16.24 -14.48 -28.48
CA GLN A 229 -15.88 -13.33 -27.64
C GLN A 229 -16.85 -13.17 -26.45
N PRO A 230 -16.38 -12.67 -25.32
CA PRO A 230 -14.98 -12.40 -24.98
C PRO A 230 -14.21 -13.69 -24.69
N LYS A 231 -12.91 -13.74 -25.06
CA LYS A 231 -12.03 -14.89 -24.78
C LYS A 231 -12.00 -15.26 -23.30
N TYR A 232 -11.96 -14.27 -22.42
CA TYR A 232 -12.10 -14.42 -20.97
C TYR A 232 -13.31 -13.66 -20.47
N LEU A 233 -14.08 -14.27 -19.59
CA LEU A 233 -15.21 -13.65 -18.89
C LEU A 233 -15.05 -13.87 -17.39
N ASN A 234 -15.04 -12.78 -16.63
CA ASN A 234 -14.98 -12.83 -15.16
C ASN A 234 -16.35 -12.61 -14.53
N SER A 235 -16.51 -13.06 -13.28
CA SER A 235 -17.63 -12.63 -12.44
C SER A 235 -17.74 -11.11 -12.42
N PRO A 236 -18.95 -10.54 -12.33
CA PRO A 236 -19.13 -9.12 -12.07
C PRO A 236 -18.67 -8.79 -10.66
N GLU A 237 -18.55 -7.51 -10.32
CA GLU A 237 -18.38 -7.07 -8.94
C GLU A 237 -19.60 -7.54 -8.11
N THR A 238 -19.34 -8.16 -6.96
CA THR A 238 -20.36 -8.68 -6.04
C THR A 238 -19.98 -8.32 -4.60
N PRO A 239 -20.86 -8.52 -3.62
CA PRO A 239 -20.49 -8.29 -2.20
C PRO A 239 -19.30 -9.12 -1.71
N VAL A 240 -18.95 -10.22 -2.42
CA VAL A 240 -17.85 -11.12 -2.07
C VAL A 240 -16.71 -11.11 -3.09
N PHE A 241 -16.88 -10.49 -4.25
CA PHE A 241 -15.88 -10.44 -5.32
C PHE A 241 -15.59 -9.01 -5.74
N ASN A 242 -14.37 -8.55 -5.43
CA ASN A 242 -13.84 -7.28 -5.92
C ASN A 242 -12.46 -7.54 -6.53
N LYS A 243 -12.35 -7.37 -7.85
CA LYS A 243 -11.12 -7.63 -8.61
C LYS A 243 -9.91 -6.84 -8.12
N ARG A 244 -10.13 -5.65 -7.54
CA ARG A 244 -9.05 -4.82 -7.02
C ARG A 244 -8.40 -5.38 -5.75
N ASN A 245 -9.10 -6.27 -5.03
CA ASN A 245 -8.65 -6.80 -3.74
C ASN A 245 -8.14 -8.25 -3.83
N ILE A 246 -8.24 -8.87 -5.00
CA ILE A 246 -7.98 -10.31 -5.17
C ILE A 246 -6.88 -10.51 -6.22
N LEU A 247 -5.98 -11.45 -5.96
CA LEU A 247 -5.03 -12.01 -6.93
C LEU A 247 -5.37 -13.48 -7.13
N PHE A 248 -5.46 -13.92 -8.39
CA PHE A 248 -5.69 -15.33 -8.71
C PHE A 248 -4.53 -16.21 -8.25
N GLY A 249 -4.84 -17.32 -7.62
CA GLY A 249 -3.86 -18.28 -7.13
C GLY A 249 -3.15 -17.86 -5.85
N PHE A 250 -3.52 -16.72 -5.23
CA PHE A 250 -2.88 -16.26 -4.00
C PHE A 250 -3.11 -17.25 -2.82
N ASP A 251 -4.30 -17.82 -2.72
CA ASP A 251 -4.65 -18.85 -1.73
C ASP A 251 -3.73 -20.07 -1.80
N THR A 252 -3.28 -20.43 -2.98
CA THR A 252 -2.36 -21.55 -3.22
C THR A 252 -0.89 -21.13 -3.09
N ALA A 253 -0.55 -19.92 -3.54
CA ALA A 253 0.82 -19.41 -3.62
C ALA A 253 1.34 -18.83 -2.29
N HIS A 254 0.48 -18.31 -1.41
CA HIS A 254 0.87 -17.48 -0.27
C HIS A 254 1.89 -18.15 0.68
N LYS A 255 1.78 -19.48 0.87
CA LYS A 255 2.73 -20.24 1.68
C LYS A 255 4.13 -20.21 1.05
N PHE A 256 4.20 -20.48 -0.26
CA PHE A 256 5.46 -20.49 -1.00
C PHE A 256 6.07 -19.08 -1.12
N ILE A 257 5.22 -18.05 -1.28
CA ILE A 257 5.65 -16.65 -1.26
C ILE A 257 6.32 -16.31 0.06
N LYS A 258 5.73 -16.68 1.19
CA LYS A 258 6.31 -16.46 2.52
C LYS A 258 7.60 -17.24 2.75
N GLU A 259 7.67 -18.48 2.28
CA GLU A 259 8.84 -19.33 2.46
C GLU A 259 10.06 -18.84 1.67
N CYS A 260 9.85 -18.32 0.45
CA CYS A 260 10.95 -17.81 -0.38
C CYS A 260 11.13 -16.28 -0.31
N GLY A 261 10.23 -15.55 0.37
CA GLY A 261 10.25 -14.08 0.45
C GLY A 261 9.91 -13.36 -0.86
N GLN A 262 9.51 -14.09 -1.92
CA GLN A 262 9.38 -13.57 -3.27
C GLN A 262 8.02 -13.91 -3.88
N ALA A 263 7.36 -12.94 -4.52
CA ALA A 263 6.12 -13.12 -5.28
C ALA A 263 6.34 -12.81 -6.76
N ILE A 264 5.85 -13.67 -7.64
CA ILE A 264 5.87 -13.44 -9.09
C ILE A 264 4.45 -13.11 -9.53
N VAL A 265 4.28 -11.97 -10.23
CA VAL A 265 2.97 -11.49 -10.70
C VAL A 265 2.92 -11.59 -12.22
N VAL A 266 1.93 -12.33 -12.70
CA VAL A 266 1.63 -12.50 -14.14
C VAL A 266 0.27 -11.88 -14.49
N GLU A 267 -0.08 -11.77 -15.77
CA GLU A 267 -1.34 -11.15 -16.17
C GLU A 267 -2.53 -12.10 -16.08
N GLY A 268 -2.38 -13.33 -16.53
CA GLY A 268 -3.47 -14.24 -16.80
C GLY A 268 -3.53 -15.51 -15.96
N TYR A 269 -4.70 -16.12 -15.96
CA TYR A 269 -4.93 -17.40 -15.28
C TYR A 269 -4.00 -18.50 -15.76
N MET A 270 -3.80 -18.58 -17.10
CA MET A 270 -3.01 -19.66 -17.69
C MET A 270 -1.55 -19.52 -17.37
N ASP A 271 -1.02 -18.30 -17.32
CA ASP A 271 0.36 -18.05 -16.95
C ASP A 271 0.67 -18.54 -15.53
N ALA A 272 -0.22 -18.18 -14.58
CA ALA A 272 -0.10 -18.65 -13.21
C ALA A 272 -0.24 -20.18 -13.10
N ILE A 273 -1.27 -20.76 -13.72
CA ILE A 273 -1.53 -22.21 -13.66
C ILE A 273 -0.38 -22.99 -14.31
N THR A 274 0.14 -22.54 -15.45
CA THR A 274 1.28 -23.17 -16.13
C THR A 274 2.54 -23.08 -15.27
N ALA A 275 2.84 -21.93 -14.69
CA ALA A 275 3.97 -21.80 -13.76
C ALA A 275 3.86 -22.79 -12.59
N HIS A 276 2.71 -22.90 -11.95
CA HIS A 276 2.46 -23.87 -10.89
C HIS A 276 2.60 -25.33 -11.38
N ALA A 277 2.13 -25.63 -12.60
CA ALA A 277 2.25 -26.97 -13.20
C ALA A 277 3.72 -27.39 -13.40
N PHE A 278 4.58 -26.42 -13.68
CA PHE A 278 6.02 -26.62 -13.84
C PHE A 278 6.82 -26.44 -12.52
N GLY A 279 6.13 -26.32 -11.37
CA GLY A 279 6.75 -26.30 -10.05
C GLY A 279 7.13 -24.91 -9.52
N ILE A 280 6.85 -23.83 -10.25
CA ILE A 280 7.07 -22.45 -9.80
C ILE A 280 5.80 -22.00 -9.05
N LYS A 281 5.82 -22.17 -7.71
CA LYS A 281 4.59 -22.11 -6.88
C LYS A 281 4.30 -20.74 -6.24
N ASN A 282 5.22 -19.80 -6.33
CA ASN A 282 5.07 -18.43 -5.79
C ASN A 282 4.51 -17.44 -6.82
N VAL A 283 3.69 -17.91 -7.77
CA VAL A 283 3.13 -17.12 -8.88
C VAL A 283 1.65 -16.84 -8.64
N VAL A 284 1.24 -15.59 -8.88
CA VAL A 284 -0.14 -15.09 -8.79
C VAL A 284 -0.48 -14.27 -10.03
N ALA A 285 -1.79 -14.09 -10.34
CA ALA A 285 -2.22 -13.30 -11.50
C ALA A 285 -3.16 -12.13 -11.13
N SER A 286 -3.09 -11.03 -11.92
CA SER A 286 -3.83 -9.77 -11.70
C SER A 286 -5.26 -9.74 -12.28
N LEU A 287 -5.77 -10.83 -12.84
CA LEU A 287 -7.16 -11.00 -13.33
C LEU A 287 -7.55 -10.16 -14.56
N GLY A 288 -6.61 -9.74 -15.40
CA GLY A 288 -6.89 -8.95 -16.60
C GLY A 288 -7.40 -7.54 -16.28
N THR A 289 -7.05 -7.00 -15.14
CA THR A 289 -7.27 -5.60 -14.74
C THR A 289 -5.95 -4.96 -14.38
N ALA A 290 -5.87 -3.63 -14.44
CA ALA A 290 -4.69 -2.92 -13.93
C ALA A 290 -4.43 -3.30 -12.47
N PHE A 291 -3.17 -3.55 -12.16
CA PHE A 291 -2.71 -3.86 -10.80
C PHE A 291 -3.09 -2.73 -9.82
N SER A 292 -3.61 -3.07 -8.66
CA SER A 292 -4.19 -2.12 -7.72
C SER A 292 -3.30 -1.89 -6.48
N PRO A 293 -3.47 -0.75 -5.78
CA PRO A 293 -2.83 -0.53 -4.47
C PRO A 293 -3.22 -1.58 -3.41
N GLU A 294 -4.43 -2.12 -3.49
CA GLU A 294 -4.92 -3.16 -2.58
C GLU A 294 -4.19 -4.49 -2.81
N GLN A 295 -4.00 -4.87 -4.09
CA GLN A 295 -3.19 -6.04 -4.47
C GLN A 295 -1.72 -5.85 -4.07
N ALA A 296 -1.16 -4.64 -4.23
CA ALA A 296 0.17 -4.30 -3.75
C ALA A 296 0.31 -4.53 -2.24
N LYS A 297 -0.62 -4.00 -1.45
CA LYS A 297 -0.64 -4.21 0.01
C LYS A 297 -0.72 -5.69 0.40
N LEU A 298 -1.51 -6.49 -0.34
CA LEU A 298 -1.62 -7.92 -0.10
C LEU A 298 -0.28 -8.62 -0.31
N LEU A 299 0.44 -8.30 -1.39
CA LEU A 299 1.75 -8.89 -1.68
C LEU A 299 2.82 -8.44 -0.69
N LEU A 300 2.91 -7.14 -0.39
CA LEU A 300 3.91 -6.57 0.53
C LEU A 300 3.82 -7.11 1.96
N ARG A 301 2.65 -7.60 2.37
CA ARG A 301 2.48 -8.29 3.66
C ARG A 301 3.07 -9.70 3.67
N ASN A 302 3.38 -10.27 2.50
CA ASN A 302 3.73 -11.68 2.36
C ASN A 302 5.06 -11.91 1.63
N ALA A 303 5.60 -10.90 0.94
CA ALA A 303 6.82 -10.97 0.14
C ALA A 303 7.74 -9.78 0.43
N GLU A 304 9.04 -10.01 0.43
CA GLU A 304 10.09 -8.98 0.51
C GLU A 304 10.42 -8.44 -0.88
N GLU A 305 10.23 -9.26 -1.90
CA GLU A 305 10.48 -8.94 -3.30
C GLU A 305 9.29 -9.31 -4.18
N ILE A 306 8.95 -8.43 -5.13
CA ILE A 306 7.88 -8.65 -6.10
C ILE A 306 8.48 -8.61 -7.51
N ILE A 307 8.25 -9.67 -8.30
CA ILE A 307 8.74 -9.77 -9.67
C ILE A 307 7.56 -9.76 -10.64
N PHE A 308 7.55 -8.86 -11.60
CA PHE A 308 6.56 -8.86 -12.68
C PHE A 308 7.05 -9.66 -13.86
N ALA A 309 6.18 -10.53 -14.38
CA ALA A 309 6.37 -11.27 -15.62
C ALA A 309 5.11 -11.11 -16.46
N TYR A 310 4.93 -9.91 -17.02
CA TYR A 310 3.79 -9.58 -17.87
C TYR A 310 4.09 -9.84 -19.33
N ASP A 311 3.04 -9.79 -20.17
CA ASP A 311 3.16 -10.01 -21.61
C ASP A 311 4.12 -9.00 -22.24
N SER A 312 4.86 -9.43 -23.25
CA SER A 312 5.88 -8.61 -23.93
C SER A 312 5.28 -7.55 -24.87
N ASP A 313 3.96 -7.53 -25.06
CA ASP A 313 3.29 -6.54 -25.91
C ASP A 313 3.19 -5.15 -25.27
N ALA A 314 2.78 -4.13 -26.04
CA ALA A 314 2.68 -2.76 -25.59
C ALA A 314 1.66 -2.58 -24.44
N ALA A 315 0.62 -3.41 -24.37
CA ALA A 315 -0.39 -3.36 -23.30
C ALA A 315 0.20 -3.87 -21.99
N GLY A 316 0.90 -5.01 -22.00
CA GLY A 316 1.61 -5.58 -20.86
C GLY A 316 2.72 -4.67 -20.35
N GLN A 317 3.49 -4.03 -21.24
CA GLN A 317 4.52 -3.06 -20.86
C GLN A 317 3.92 -1.84 -20.14
N ASN A 318 2.80 -1.30 -20.62
CA ASN A 318 2.09 -0.20 -19.97
C ASN A 318 1.49 -0.63 -18.62
N ALA A 319 0.96 -1.85 -18.53
CA ALA A 319 0.46 -2.41 -17.28
C ALA A 319 1.59 -2.58 -16.26
N THR A 320 2.74 -3.11 -16.68
CA THR A 320 3.95 -3.21 -15.86
C THR A 320 4.36 -1.85 -15.31
N SER A 321 4.52 -0.84 -16.16
CA SER A 321 4.95 0.51 -15.74
C SER A 321 4.03 1.13 -14.69
N ARG A 322 2.70 0.93 -14.81
CA ARG A 322 1.71 1.38 -13.81
C ARG A 322 1.85 0.64 -12.49
N ALA A 323 1.98 -0.69 -12.54
CA ALA A 323 2.12 -1.53 -11.35
C ALA A 323 3.40 -1.18 -10.58
N LEU A 324 4.51 -0.99 -11.29
CA LEU A 324 5.79 -0.59 -10.74
C LEU A 324 5.71 0.76 -10.02
N SER A 325 5.00 1.74 -10.62
CA SER A 325 4.80 3.05 -9.99
C SER A 325 4.02 2.96 -8.67
N ILE A 326 3.01 2.10 -8.58
CA ILE A 326 2.24 1.86 -7.35
C ILE A 326 3.14 1.27 -6.26
N LEU A 327 3.86 0.21 -6.56
CA LEU A 327 4.70 -0.51 -5.60
C LEU A 327 5.88 0.32 -5.12
N ARG A 328 6.50 1.09 -6.01
CA ARG A 328 7.60 1.98 -5.66
C ARG A 328 7.19 3.05 -4.66
N ASN A 329 6.01 3.67 -4.86
CA ASN A 329 5.45 4.65 -3.90
C ASN A 329 5.21 4.03 -2.51
N MET A 330 5.18 2.69 -2.43
CA MET A 330 5.02 1.93 -1.18
C MET A 330 6.36 1.40 -0.64
N GLY A 331 7.50 1.74 -1.25
CA GLY A 331 8.83 1.32 -0.82
C GLY A 331 9.18 -0.14 -1.11
N ALA A 332 8.51 -0.77 -2.08
CA ALA A 332 8.69 -2.17 -2.45
C ALA A 332 10.01 -2.41 -3.22
N ASN A 333 10.65 -3.55 -2.97
CA ASN A 333 11.68 -4.09 -3.86
C ASN A 333 10.99 -4.78 -5.05
N VAL A 334 11.18 -4.24 -6.26
CA VAL A 334 10.47 -4.70 -7.44
C VAL A 334 11.43 -4.95 -8.59
N ARG A 335 11.29 -6.12 -9.21
CA ARG A 335 12.03 -6.49 -10.43
C ARG A 335 11.07 -6.90 -11.56
N VAL A 336 11.57 -6.95 -12.78
CA VAL A 336 10.80 -7.28 -13.99
C VAL A 336 11.52 -8.34 -14.80
N ILE A 337 10.81 -9.40 -15.16
CA ILE A 337 11.27 -10.41 -16.11
C ILE A 337 10.99 -9.90 -17.53
N LEU A 338 12.02 -9.86 -18.34
CA LEU A 338 11.91 -9.66 -19.79
C LEU A 338 11.89 -11.02 -20.45
N ILE A 339 10.75 -11.39 -21.07
CA ILE A 339 10.60 -12.66 -21.79
C ILE A 339 11.28 -12.54 -23.15
N PRO A 340 12.37 -13.29 -23.41
CA PRO A 340 13.17 -13.12 -24.62
C PRO A 340 12.56 -13.81 -25.85
N ASP A 341 11.71 -14.82 -25.65
CA ASP A 341 11.10 -15.63 -26.68
C ASP A 341 9.69 -16.07 -26.26
N GLY A 342 8.68 -15.81 -27.07
CA GLY A 342 7.28 -16.02 -26.78
C GLY A 342 6.55 -14.72 -26.46
N LYS A 343 5.22 -14.82 -26.31
CA LYS A 343 4.36 -13.67 -26.05
C LYS A 343 4.13 -13.44 -24.55
N ASP A 344 4.10 -14.54 -23.81
CA ASP A 344 3.68 -14.58 -22.41
C ASP A 344 4.46 -15.66 -21.62
N PRO A 345 4.41 -15.64 -20.28
CA PRO A 345 5.04 -16.66 -19.44
C PRO A 345 4.57 -18.09 -19.72
N ASP A 346 3.29 -18.30 -20.06
CA ASP A 346 2.74 -19.61 -20.41
C ASP A 346 3.46 -20.23 -21.61
N GLU A 347 3.62 -19.45 -22.68
CA GLU A 347 4.31 -19.92 -23.89
C GLU A 347 5.78 -20.20 -23.61
N PHE A 348 6.47 -19.30 -22.93
CA PHE A 348 7.88 -19.46 -22.60
C PHE A 348 8.15 -20.71 -21.74
N ILE A 349 7.40 -20.88 -20.64
CA ILE A 349 7.57 -22.02 -19.74
C ILE A 349 7.28 -23.35 -20.45
N ARG A 350 6.26 -23.41 -21.28
CA ARG A 350 5.94 -24.63 -22.05
C ARG A 350 7.01 -24.99 -23.09
N LYS A 351 7.67 -23.98 -23.66
CA LYS A 351 8.69 -24.18 -24.71
C LYS A 351 10.08 -24.50 -24.11
N HIS A 352 10.47 -23.80 -23.04
CA HIS A 352 11.82 -23.84 -22.49
C HIS A 352 11.93 -24.52 -21.11
N GLY A 353 10.79 -24.77 -20.46
CA GLY A 353 10.72 -25.43 -19.14
C GLY A 353 11.00 -24.51 -17.95
N ALA A 354 10.77 -25.03 -16.75
CA ALA A 354 10.93 -24.30 -15.49
C ALA A 354 12.35 -23.82 -15.23
N GLN A 355 13.36 -24.59 -15.66
CA GLN A 355 14.77 -24.23 -15.41
C GLN A 355 15.14 -22.92 -16.14
N ALA A 356 14.73 -22.79 -17.40
CA ALA A 356 14.97 -21.56 -18.16
C ALA A 356 14.22 -20.36 -17.55
N PHE A 357 12.99 -20.55 -17.09
CA PHE A 357 12.24 -19.50 -16.42
C PHE A 357 12.88 -19.10 -15.07
N ASN A 358 13.43 -20.05 -14.31
CA ASN A 358 14.15 -19.75 -13.08
C ASN A 358 15.44 -18.95 -13.33
N VAL A 359 16.08 -19.08 -14.49
CA VAL A 359 17.19 -18.21 -14.89
C VAL A 359 16.67 -16.79 -15.08
N LEU A 360 15.55 -16.60 -15.81
CA LEU A 360 14.95 -15.27 -15.98
C LEU A 360 14.53 -14.63 -14.64
N ILE A 361 14.06 -15.41 -13.67
CA ILE A 361 13.76 -14.91 -12.32
C ILE A 361 15.02 -14.36 -11.65
N LYS A 362 16.15 -15.04 -11.76
CA LYS A 362 17.43 -14.59 -11.19
C LYS A 362 17.98 -13.35 -11.92
N GLU A 363 17.81 -13.27 -13.23
CA GLU A 363 18.28 -12.20 -14.10
C GLU A 363 17.24 -11.08 -14.28
N ALA A 364 16.13 -11.11 -13.52
CA ALA A 364 15.11 -10.09 -13.60
C ALA A 364 15.72 -8.71 -13.37
N ALA A 365 15.45 -7.79 -14.28
CA ALA A 365 15.95 -6.41 -14.25
C ALA A 365 15.31 -5.64 -13.10
N ASP A 366 16.05 -4.77 -12.47
CA ASP A 366 15.45 -3.80 -11.55
C ASP A 366 14.55 -2.78 -12.29
N PHE A 367 13.84 -1.98 -11.52
CA PHE A 367 12.89 -1.02 -12.08
C PHE A 367 13.55 0.01 -13.01
N LEU A 368 14.71 0.53 -12.63
CA LEU A 368 15.38 1.57 -13.41
C LEU A 368 15.93 1.01 -14.71
N ASP A 369 16.61 -0.13 -14.66
CA ASP A 369 17.11 -0.82 -15.83
C ASP A 369 16.00 -1.15 -16.84
N TYR A 370 14.84 -1.66 -16.32
CA TYR A 370 13.69 -1.95 -17.16
C TYR A 370 13.15 -0.71 -17.88
N GLN A 371 12.96 0.39 -17.15
CA GLN A 371 12.42 1.63 -17.72
C GLN A 371 13.39 2.29 -18.72
N ILE A 372 14.68 2.26 -18.41
CA ILE A 372 15.72 2.78 -19.31
C ILE A 372 15.74 1.95 -20.60
N LYS A 373 15.76 0.62 -20.49
CA LYS A 373 15.71 -0.26 -21.65
C LYS A 373 14.47 -0.01 -22.49
N GLN A 374 13.29 0.11 -21.87
CA GLN A 374 12.03 0.40 -22.57
C GLN A 374 12.09 1.75 -23.32
N ALA A 375 12.72 2.78 -22.73
CA ALA A 375 12.88 4.08 -23.38
C ALA A 375 13.76 3.99 -24.64
N PHE A 376 14.83 3.19 -24.60
CA PHE A 376 15.68 2.92 -25.75
C PHE A 376 14.96 2.09 -26.82
N ASP A 377 14.31 0.99 -26.44
CA ASP A 377 13.63 0.07 -27.37
C ASP A 377 12.43 0.73 -28.10
N SER A 378 11.78 1.71 -27.46
CA SER A 378 10.59 2.41 -27.97
C SER A 378 10.90 3.69 -28.76
N THR A 379 12.17 4.03 -29.00
CA THR A 379 12.55 5.32 -29.59
C THR A 379 13.75 5.14 -30.52
N ASP A 380 13.64 5.60 -31.76
CA ASP A 380 14.80 5.70 -32.64
C ASP A 380 15.68 6.88 -32.21
N TYR A 381 16.83 6.57 -31.64
CA TYR A 381 17.79 7.55 -31.13
C TYR A 381 19.01 7.76 -32.05
N SER A 382 18.89 7.41 -33.33
CA SER A 382 19.93 7.64 -34.34
C SER A 382 20.16 9.13 -34.63
N ASN A 383 19.19 9.98 -34.33
CA ASN A 383 19.21 11.41 -34.54
C ASN A 383 19.07 12.20 -33.22
N LEU A 384 19.30 13.51 -33.26
CA LEU A 384 19.26 14.39 -32.09
C LEU A 384 17.84 14.41 -31.43
N GLU A 385 16.78 14.44 -32.23
CA GLU A 385 15.42 14.47 -31.74
C GLU A 385 15.08 13.20 -30.95
N GLY A 386 15.49 12.04 -31.46
CA GLY A 386 15.33 10.76 -30.80
C GLY A 386 16.16 10.67 -29.50
N LYS A 387 17.41 11.15 -29.50
CA LYS A 387 18.20 11.22 -28.27
C LYS A 387 17.52 12.07 -27.19
N VAL A 388 16.97 13.22 -27.56
CA VAL A 388 16.20 14.10 -26.65
C VAL A 388 14.93 13.39 -26.16
N ALA A 389 14.22 12.68 -27.04
CA ALA A 389 13.01 11.93 -26.68
C ALA A 389 13.31 10.79 -25.68
N VAL A 390 14.41 10.06 -25.83
CA VAL A 390 14.86 9.05 -24.85
C VAL A 390 15.15 9.69 -23.51
N VAL A 391 15.93 10.79 -23.47
CA VAL A 391 16.22 11.52 -22.23
C VAL A 391 14.94 12.00 -21.56
N ALA A 392 13.98 12.56 -22.31
CA ALA A 392 12.70 13.01 -21.78
C ALA A 392 11.87 11.87 -21.13
N LYS A 393 11.94 10.64 -21.67
CA LYS A 393 11.30 9.45 -21.07
C LYS A 393 12.01 8.98 -19.79
N ILE A 394 13.33 9.06 -19.72
CA ILE A 394 14.15 8.53 -18.62
C ILE A 394 14.20 9.53 -17.45
N VAL A 395 14.20 10.83 -17.70
CA VAL A 395 14.31 11.87 -16.67
C VAL A 395 13.28 11.73 -15.53
N PRO A 396 11.97 11.50 -15.78
CA PRO A 396 10.99 11.29 -14.70
C PRO A 396 11.29 10.06 -13.83
N VAL A 397 11.85 9.02 -14.45
CA VAL A 397 12.19 7.75 -13.77
C VAL A 397 13.38 7.95 -12.85
N LEU A 398 14.45 8.58 -13.33
CA LEU A 398 15.64 8.93 -12.55
C LEU A 398 15.31 9.92 -11.41
N ALA A 399 14.46 10.92 -11.71
CA ALA A 399 14.03 11.90 -10.71
C ALA A 399 13.23 11.30 -9.56
N ALA A 400 12.53 10.18 -9.82
CA ALA A 400 11.77 9.47 -8.82
C ALA A 400 12.60 8.44 -8.02
N ALA A 401 13.88 8.18 -8.36
CA ALA A 401 14.74 7.24 -7.63
C ALA A 401 15.28 7.85 -6.33
N ASN A 402 15.31 7.05 -5.26
CA ASN A 402 15.72 7.49 -3.92
C ASN A 402 17.22 7.31 -3.65
N ASN A 403 17.92 6.48 -4.46
CA ASN A 403 19.33 6.17 -4.29
C ASN A 403 20.18 7.01 -5.25
N ALA A 404 20.91 8.00 -4.72
CA ALA A 404 21.74 8.89 -5.53
C ALA A 404 22.91 8.17 -6.23
N VAL A 405 23.44 7.09 -5.66
CA VAL A 405 24.54 6.31 -6.27
C VAL A 405 24.02 5.56 -7.49
N GLU A 406 22.87 4.91 -7.36
CA GLU A 406 22.19 4.20 -8.43
C GLU A 406 21.80 5.14 -9.57
N VAL A 407 21.19 6.30 -9.26
CA VAL A 407 20.86 7.34 -10.23
C VAL A 407 22.11 7.81 -11.00
N ASN A 408 23.23 8.02 -10.30
CA ASN A 408 24.46 8.44 -10.93
C ASN A 408 25.02 7.38 -11.89
N ALA A 409 24.97 6.11 -11.53
CA ALA A 409 25.41 5.01 -12.38
C ALA A 409 24.55 4.92 -13.67
N HIS A 410 23.23 5.05 -13.54
CA HIS A 410 22.32 5.05 -14.69
C HIS A 410 22.50 6.28 -15.57
N ILE A 411 22.74 7.47 -15.00
CA ILE A 411 23.05 8.68 -15.79
C ILE A 411 24.33 8.46 -16.63
N ALA A 412 25.38 7.89 -16.05
CA ALA A 412 26.61 7.58 -16.77
C ALA A 412 26.37 6.58 -17.91
N HIS A 413 25.59 5.52 -17.67
CA HIS A 413 25.22 4.53 -18.69
C HIS A 413 24.42 5.17 -19.84
N VAL A 414 23.40 5.98 -19.54
CA VAL A 414 22.57 6.67 -20.54
C VAL A 414 23.41 7.69 -21.33
N SER A 415 24.27 8.44 -20.65
CA SER A 415 25.22 9.39 -21.27
C SER A 415 26.13 8.71 -22.31
N GLN A 416 26.74 7.58 -21.93
CA GLN A 416 27.59 6.79 -22.82
C GLN A 416 26.78 6.21 -24.01
N SER A 417 25.56 5.68 -23.78
CA SER A 417 24.76 5.06 -24.83
C SER A 417 24.23 6.08 -25.86
N LEU A 418 23.93 7.32 -25.43
CA LEU A 418 23.41 8.38 -26.28
C LEU A 418 24.50 9.33 -26.79
N GLU A 419 25.73 9.22 -26.30
CA GLU A 419 26.81 10.16 -26.56
C GLU A 419 26.42 11.62 -26.23
N ILE A 420 25.79 11.80 -25.05
CA ILE A 420 25.35 13.09 -24.50
C ILE A 420 26.12 13.32 -23.20
N ASP A 421 26.51 14.56 -22.92
CA ASP A 421 27.22 14.93 -21.69
C ASP A 421 26.33 14.65 -20.45
N GLU A 422 26.90 14.01 -19.40
CA GLU A 422 26.20 13.71 -18.16
C GLU A 422 25.60 14.94 -17.50
N SER A 423 26.25 16.09 -17.60
CA SER A 423 25.81 17.35 -17.00
C SER A 423 24.49 17.84 -17.61
N ALA A 424 24.25 17.55 -18.89
CA ALA A 424 22.99 17.86 -19.57
C ALA A 424 21.84 17.01 -19.00
N ILE A 425 22.05 15.68 -18.84
CA ILE A 425 21.04 14.78 -18.27
C ILE A 425 20.78 15.16 -16.82
N ARG A 426 21.81 15.42 -16.02
CA ARG A 426 21.68 15.88 -14.62
C ARG A 426 20.88 17.18 -14.51
N THR A 427 21.08 18.09 -15.46
CA THR A 427 20.35 19.37 -15.50
C THR A 427 18.86 19.13 -15.79
N GLU A 428 18.51 18.25 -16.73
CA GLU A 428 17.13 17.90 -17.02
C GLU A 428 16.46 17.18 -15.84
N VAL A 429 17.16 16.27 -15.16
CA VAL A 429 16.65 15.63 -13.93
C VAL A 429 16.37 16.68 -12.84
N ARG A 430 17.26 17.64 -12.63
CA ARG A 430 17.05 18.74 -11.67
C ARG A 430 15.86 19.63 -12.06
N LYS A 431 15.74 20.01 -13.34
CA LYS A 431 14.59 20.78 -13.85
C LYS A 431 13.28 20.02 -13.63
N PHE A 432 13.26 18.72 -13.90
CA PHE A 432 12.07 17.88 -13.69
C PHE A 432 11.69 17.81 -12.22
N LEU A 433 12.65 17.60 -11.31
CA LEU A 433 12.42 17.62 -9.86
C LEU A 433 11.89 18.98 -9.40
N PHE A 434 12.37 20.06 -9.99
CA PHE A 434 11.91 21.41 -9.70
C PHE A 434 10.47 21.62 -10.18
N ASN A 435 10.16 21.22 -11.42
CA ASN A 435 8.84 21.37 -12.02
C ASN A 435 7.79 20.43 -11.39
N SER A 436 8.15 19.19 -11.04
CA SER A 436 7.25 18.23 -10.42
C SER A 436 6.84 18.60 -8.99
N LYS A 437 7.69 19.36 -8.29
CA LYS A 437 7.30 20.02 -7.02
C LYS A 437 6.27 21.14 -7.26
N LYS A 438 6.33 21.76 -8.43
CA LYS A 438 5.38 22.80 -8.87
C LYS A 438 3.98 22.22 -9.17
N ASP A 439 3.92 21.06 -9.83
CA ASP A 439 2.65 20.42 -10.25
C ASP A 439 1.88 19.72 -9.12
N LYS A 440 2.57 19.24 -8.07
CA LYS A 440 1.90 18.67 -6.88
C LYS A 440 1.15 19.71 -6.06
N ASN A 441 1.46 21.00 -6.24
CA ASN A 441 0.77 22.13 -5.63
C ASN A 441 -0.41 22.68 -6.45
N VAL A 442 -0.70 22.16 -7.64
CA VAL A 442 -1.72 22.70 -8.58
C VAL A 442 -3.14 22.19 -8.33
N ASN A 443 -3.39 21.29 -7.35
CA ASN A 443 -4.76 20.90 -7.01
C ASN A 443 -5.37 21.62 -5.79
N VAL A 444 -4.76 22.70 -5.34
CA VAL A 444 -5.38 23.68 -4.45
C VAL A 444 -5.11 25.07 -5.01
N GLY A 445 -6.10 25.61 -5.75
CA GLY A 445 -6.23 27.04 -6.08
C GLY A 445 -5.05 27.66 -6.82
N LYS A 446 -5.30 28.06 -8.07
CA LYS A 446 -4.47 28.91 -8.92
C LYS A 446 -3.62 29.92 -8.14
N ASN A 447 -2.37 29.97 -8.52
CA ASN A 447 -1.30 30.93 -8.24
C ASN A 447 -0.36 30.54 -7.08
N ILE A 448 0.86 30.35 -7.44
CA ILE A 448 2.08 31.04 -7.00
C ILE A 448 3.29 30.13 -7.26
N SER A 449 4.01 30.45 -8.32
CA SER A 449 5.40 30.03 -8.54
C SER A 449 6.28 30.75 -7.52
N SER A 450 7.17 30.05 -6.89
CA SER A 450 8.56 30.46 -6.70
C SER A 450 9.22 29.72 -5.56
N LEU A 451 10.44 29.21 -5.83
CA LEU A 451 11.58 29.05 -4.90
C LEU A 451 11.21 28.76 -3.44
N ILE A 452 10.80 27.52 -3.17
CA ILE A 452 10.95 27.00 -1.82
C ILE A 452 12.43 26.63 -1.66
N VAL A 453 13.19 27.52 -1.06
CA VAL A 453 14.35 27.12 -0.28
C VAL A 453 13.79 26.11 0.73
N VAL A 454 14.18 24.84 0.60
CA VAL A 454 13.92 23.84 1.64
C VAL A 454 14.75 24.26 2.83
N ASN A 455 14.21 25.15 3.67
CA ASN A 455 14.67 25.33 5.02
C ASN A 455 14.28 24.04 5.74
N THR A 456 15.22 23.11 5.87
CA THR A 456 15.14 22.11 6.93
C THR A 456 14.83 22.87 8.22
N PRO A 457 13.81 22.47 8.98
CA PRO A 457 13.48 23.14 10.25
C PRO A 457 14.75 23.25 11.07
N SER A 458 14.96 24.40 11.72
CA SER A 458 16.11 24.51 12.60
C SER A 458 15.98 23.44 13.68
N ILE A 459 17.10 22.88 14.14
CA ILE A 459 17.12 21.88 15.23
C ILE A 459 16.29 22.37 16.41
N ALA A 460 16.32 23.67 16.70
CA ALA A 460 15.54 24.30 17.77
C ALA A 460 14.01 24.23 17.51
N THR A 461 13.55 24.47 16.29
CA THR A 461 12.11 24.37 15.92
C THR A 461 11.62 22.93 16.00
N GLU A 462 12.41 22.00 15.49
CA GLU A 462 12.09 20.57 15.58
C GLU A 462 11.97 20.09 17.03
N GLN A 463 12.84 20.58 17.90
CA GLN A 463 12.75 20.30 19.35
C GLN A 463 11.53 20.94 19.98
N ALA A 464 11.19 22.19 19.63
CA ALA A 464 9.99 22.87 20.13
C ALA A 464 8.71 22.12 19.75
N GLU A 465 8.59 21.66 18.51
CA GLU A 465 7.45 20.84 18.06
C GLU A 465 7.34 19.51 18.84
N ARG A 466 8.46 18.85 19.10
CA ARG A 466 8.49 17.62 19.92
C ARG A 466 8.12 17.89 21.38
N HIS A 467 8.64 18.97 21.96
CA HIS A 467 8.36 19.32 23.35
C HIS A 467 6.88 19.66 23.56
N ILE A 468 6.25 20.40 22.64
CA ILE A 468 4.83 20.73 22.75
C ILE A 468 3.94 19.50 22.65
N ILE A 469 4.23 18.56 21.73
CA ILE A 469 3.53 17.28 21.65
C ILE A 469 3.69 16.48 22.93
N ARG A 470 4.89 16.45 23.45
CA ARG A 470 5.20 15.75 24.69
C ARG A 470 4.42 16.30 25.88
N LEU A 471 4.43 17.63 26.06
CA LEU A 471 3.69 18.32 27.11
C LEU A 471 2.18 18.07 27.01
N MET A 472 1.59 18.12 25.82
CA MET A 472 0.19 17.78 25.61
C MET A 472 -0.17 16.34 26.01
N CYS A 473 0.77 15.40 25.82
CA CYS A 473 0.56 14.01 26.21
C CYS A 473 0.76 13.77 27.71
N GLU A 474 1.56 14.57 28.40
CA GLU A 474 1.81 14.47 29.85
C GLU A 474 0.77 15.20 30.68
N ASP A 475 0.41 16.40 30.27
CA ASP A 475 -0.57 17.26 30.97
C ASP A 475 -1.65 17.76 30.02
N LYS A 476 -2.83 17.15 30.11
CA LYS A 476 -3.99 17.48 29.29
C LYS A 476 -4.54 18.88 29.49
N SER A 477 -4.29 19.49 30.67
CA SER A 477 -4.72 20.87 30.94
C SER A 477 -4.03 21.87 30.02
N LEU A 478 -2.83 21.53 29.53
CA LEU A 478 -2.08 22.36 28.58
C LEU A 478 -2.70 22.39 27.19
N ILE A 479 -3.53 21.40 26.82
CA ILE A 479 -4.14 21.36 25.48
C ILE A 479 -5.12 22.52 25.29
N SER A 480 -5.97 22.81 26.30
CA SER A 480 -6.86 23.97 26.23
C SER A 480 -6.08 25.28 26.13
N TYR A 481 -5.01 25.42 26.92
CA TYR A 481 -4.13 26.58 26.88
C TYR A 481 -3.45 26.77 25.51
N ILE A 482 -2.96 25.68 24.90
CA ILE A 482 -2.34 25.70 23.56
C ILE A 482 -3.35 26.07 22.48
N ILE A 483 -4.59 25.58 22.57
CA ILE A 483 -5.68 25.95 21.64
C ILE A 483 -6.04 27.42 21.82
N GLU A 484 -6.16 27.92 23.06
CA GLU A 484 -6.46 29.32 23.37
C GLU A 484 -5.35 30.27 22.92
N SER A 485 -4.08 29.81 22.88
CA SER A 485 -2.95 30.57 22.33
C SER A 485 -2.99 30.75 20.81
N ASN A 486 -4.03 30.21 20.13
CA ASN A 486 -4.22 30.26 18.67
C ASN A 486 -3.03 29.67 17.88
N LEU A 487 -2.42 28.59 18.38
CA LEU A 487 -1.43 27.85 17.59
C LEU A 487 -2.11 27.19 16.39
N SER A 488 -1.71 27.62 15.20
CA SER A 488 -2.22 27.04 13.96
C SER A 488 -1.44 25.76 13.58
N VAL A 489 -2.14 24.79 13.03
CA VAL A 489 -1.53 23.54 12.52
C VAL A 489 -0.54 23.81 11.39
N GLU A 490 -0.72 24.91 10.65
CA GLU A 490 0.17 25.38 9.59
C GLU A 490 1.53 25.89 10.11
N GLU A 491 1.60 26.30 11.37
CA GLU A 491 2.84 26.74 12.01
C GLU A 491 3.81 25.55 12.28
N ILE A 492 3.31 24.31 12.20
CA ILE A 492 4.09 23.08 12.41
C ILE A 492 4.82 22.71 11.11
N GLN A 493 6.15 22.64 11.15
CA GLN A 493 6.94 22.36 9.95
C GLN A 493 7.03 20.85 9.64
N GLY A 494 7.12 20.00 10.68
CA GLY A 494 7.23 18.55 10.52
C GLY A 494 5.91 17.91 10.09
N GLU A 495 5.86 17.21 8.96
CA GLU A 495 4.64 16.56 8.43
C GLU A 495 4.02 15.59 9.46
N HIS A 496 4.81 14.69 10.02
CA HIS A 496 4.32 13.70 11.01
C HIS A 496 3.91 14.36 12.32
N ARG A 497 4.62 15.40 12.78
CA ARG A 497 4.28 16.16 13.99
C ARG A 497 3.02 16.99 13.78
N ARG A 498 2.80 17.51 12.58
CA ARG A 498 1.55 18.18 12.17
C ARG A 498 0.36 17.21 12.22
N GLU A 499 0.53 15.99 11.73
CA GLU A 499 -0.47 14.93 11.81
C GLU A 499 -0.86 14.64 13.25
N ILE A 500 0.14 14.49 14.14
CA ILE A 500 -0.07 14.21 15.57
C ILE A 500 -0.84 15.36 16.24
N ILE A 501 -0.40 16.61 16.08
CA ILE A 501 -1.04 17.79 16.71
C ILE A 501 -2.48 17.97 16.21
N LYS A 502 -2.69 17.85 14.89
CA LYS A 502 -4.02 17.93 14.30
C LYS A 502 -4.98 16.90 14.89
N LEU A 503 -4.48 15.69 15.09
CA LEU A 503 -5.30 14.63 15.66
C LEU A 503 -5.59 14.86 17.14
N ILE A 504 -4.61 15.31 17.93
CA ILE A 504 -4.79 15.69 19.34
C ILE A 504 -5.87 16.79 19.46
N PHE A 505 -5.79 17.85 18.65
CA PHE A 505 -6.78 18.93 18.67
C PHE A 505 -8.17 18.44 18.29
N ASN A 506 -8.30 17.59 17.28
CA ASN A 506 -9.58 17.03 16.86
C ASN A 506 -10.21 16.15 17.96
N GLU A 507 -9.44 15.24 18.55
CA GLU A 507 -9.94 14.35 19.61
C GLU A 507 -10.30 15.13 20.88
N TYR A 508 -9.48 16.11 21.26
CA TYR A 508 -9.77 16.98 22.39
C TYR A 508 -11.07 17.80 22.18
N ASN A 509 -11.28 18.35 20.98
CA ASN A 509 -12.50 19.08 20.67
C ASN A 509 -13.76 18.19 20.68
N MET A 510 -13.62 16.93 20.23
CA MET A 510 -14.74 15.97 20.19
C MET A 510 -15.09 15.39 21.57
N ARG A 511 -14.08 15.02 22.36
CA ARG A 511 -14.26 14.23 23.58
C ARG A 511 -13.94 14.97 24.87
N LYS A 512 -13.30 16.16 24.78
CA LYS A 512 -12.72 16.89 25.92
C LYS A 512 -11.68 16.08 26.71
N ASP A 513 -11.28 14.92 26.22
CA ASP A 513 -10.30 14.03 26.83
C ASP A 513 -9.48 13.28 25.77
N ILE A 514 -8.16 13.23 25.97
CA ILE A 514 -7.21 12.43 25.18
C ILE A 514 -6.44 11.42 26.05
N ALA A 515 -6.99 11.08 27.24
CA ALA A 515 -6.33 10.18 28.19
C ALA A 515 -6.10 8.80 27.60
N ASP A 516 -7.06 8.36 26.80
CA ASP A 516 -6.95 7.13 26.09
C ASP A 516 -6.12 7.38 24.83
N LEU A 517 -4.93 6.88 24.73
CA LEU A 517 -4.13 6.95 23.50
C LEU A 517 -4.73 6.13 22.35
N THR A 518 -6.03 5.80 22.35
CA THR A 518 -6.73 5.12 21.23
C THR A 518 -6.67 5.93 19.94
N TRP A 519 -6.63 7.26 20.06
CA TRP A 519 -6.44 8.16 18.92
C TRP A 519 -5.13 7.89 18.16
N THR A 520 -4.09 7.32 18.81
CA THR A 520 -2.83 6.98 18.12
C THR A 520 -3.00 5.95 17.01
N MET A 521 -4.09 5.19 17.03
CA MET A 521 -4.42 4.22 15.98
C MET A 521 -4.83 4.89 14.66
N LEU A 522 -5.21 6.16 14.70
CA LEU A 522 -5.57 6.94 13.52
C LEU A 522 -4.34 7.58 12.86
N LEU A 523 -3.16 7.51 13.51
CA LEU A 523 -1.90 8.00 12.99
C LEU A 523 -1.34 7.04 11.92
N SER A 524 -0.65 7.62 10.95
CA SER A 524 0.20 6.86 10.03
C SER A 524 1.32 6.12 10.79
N GLU A 525 1.92 5.08 10.18
CA GLU A 525 3.02 4.35 10.80
C GLU A 525 4.20 5.28 11.14
N ALA A 526 4.52 6.23 10.26
CA ALA A 526 5.59 7.19 10.47
C ALA A 526 5.28 8.19 11.59
N ALA A 527 4.03 8.66 11.70
CA ALA A 527 3.61 9.54 12.80
C ALA A 527 3.59 8.79 14.14
N ASN A 528 3.18 7.52 14.17
CA ASN A 528 3.28 6.68 15.37
C ASN A 528 4.73 6.47 15.81
N ALA A 529 5.65 6.25 14.87
CA ALA A 529 7.08 6.13 15.17
C ALA A 529 7.64 7.44 15.75
N GLU A 530 7.29 8.60 15.16
CA GLU A 530 7.71 9.92 15.68
C GLU A 530 7.11 10.20 17.07
N LEU A 531 5.83 9.87 17.31
CA LEU A 531 5.21 9.97 18.63
C LEU A 531 5.96 9.11 19.66
N SER A 532 6.27 7.86 19.33
CA SER A 532 7.01 6.96 20.21
C SER A 532 8.40 7.51 20.54
N ARG A 533 9.08 8.10 19.56
CA ARG A 533 10.36 8.80 19.75
C ARG A 533 10.20 9.98 20.70
N ILE A 534 9.17 10.80 20.52
CA ILE A 534 8.84 11.94 21.38
C ILE A 534 8.59 11.48 22.81
N MET A 535 7.89 10.37 23.00
CA MET A 535 7.58 9.81 24.31
C MET A 535 8.81 9.29 25.06
N LEU A 536 9.93 9.05 24.39
CA LEU A 536 11.21 8.66 25.00
C LEU A 536 12.10 9.85 25.39
N ILE A 537 11.80 11.07 24.93
CA ILE A 537 12.55 12.27 25.28
C ILE A 537 12.31 12.60 26.77
N ASP A 538 13.37 12.78 27.52
CA ASP A 538 13.30 13.27 28.89
C ASP A 538 13.39 14.81 28.87
N ILE A 539 12.31 15.49 29.25
CA ILE A 539 12.22 16.95 29.25
C ILE A 539 12.28 17.42 30.71
N GLN A 540 13.22 18.31 31.01
CA GLN A 540 13.28 18.98 32.29
C GLN A 540 12.76 20.41 32.11
N TYR A 541 11.77 20.80 32.91
CA TYR A 541 11.21 22.15 32.94
C TYR A 541 10.78 22.49 34.35
N ASP A 542 10.97 23.76 34.72
CA ASP A 542 10.54 24.28 36.01
C ASP A 542 9.08 24.77 35.95
N ASP A 543 8.64 25.25 34.79
CA ASP A 543 7.29 25.76 34.53
C ASP A 543 6.80 25.28 33.14
N SER A 544 5.75 24.48 33.16
CA SER A 544 5.19 23.88 31.93
C SER A 544 4.52 24.92 31.01
N MET A 545 3.84 25.93 31.58
CA MET A 545 3.19 26.97 30.76
C MET A 545 4.23 27.85 30.07
N LYS A 546 5.25 28.26 30.77
CA LYS A 546 6.35 29.02 30.18
C LYS A 546 7.06 28.25 29.09
N MET A 547 7.25 26.94 29.27
CA MET A 547 7.84 26.08 28.25
C MET A 547 6.95 25.99 27.01
N VAL A 548 5.62 25.90 27.18
CA VAL A 548 4.66 25.94 26.07
C VAL A 548 4.78 27.26 25.31
N ASP A 549 4.80 28.42 26.01
CA ASP A 549 4.91 29.72 25.38
C ASP A 549 6.22 29.86 24.57
N ASP A 550 7.34 29.40 25.12
CA ASP A 550 8.65 29.42 24.45
C ASP A 550 8.63 28.54 23.20
N CYS A 551 7.99 27.35 23.24
CA CYS A 551 7.83 26.48 22.11
C CYS A 551 6.96 27.13 21.02
N ILE A 552 5.81 27.68 21.38
CA ILE A 552 4.89 28.37 20.45
C ILE A 552 5.61 29.57 19.81
N LYS A 553 6.32 30.38 20.59
CA LYS A 553 7.10 31.51 20.09
C LYS A 553 8.14 31.06 19.06
N SER A 554 8.87 29.98 19.33
CA SER A 554 9.87 29.41 18.42
C SER A 554 9.27 28.92 17.11
N MET A 555 8.14 28.20 17.16
CA MET A 555 7.44 27.67 15.98
C MET A 555 6.87 28.82 15.13
N ARG A 556 6.18 29.77 15.79
CA ARG A 556 5.60 30.95 15.11
C ARG A 556 6.65 31.82 14.45
N LEU A 557 7.77 32.06 15.13
CA LEU A 557 8.90 32.80 14.56
C LEU A 557 9.45 32.13 13.30
N THR A 558 9.60 30.82 13.32
CA THR A 558 10.11 30.06 12.16
C THR A 558 9.10 30.08 11.01
N HIS A 559 7.81 29.91 11.30
CA HIS A 559 6.75 30.00 10.31
C HIS A 559 6.70 31.37 9.63
N LEU A 560 6.74 32.45 10.41
CA LEU A 560 6.77 33.82 9.89
C LEU A 560 8.01 34.09 9.04
N LYS A 561 9.19 33.58 9.42
CA LYS A 561 10.40 33.70 8.60
C LYS A 561 10.25 32.99 7.23
N VAL A 562 9.62 31.83 7.21
CA VAL A 562 9.34 31.11 5.96
C VAL A 562 8.36 31.90 5.09
N LEU A 563 7.28 32.44 5.67
CA LEU A 563 6.32 33.27 4.96
C LEU A 563 6.95 34.57 4.41
N TYR A 564 7.78 35.23 5.24
CA TYR A 564 8.52 36.42 4.83
C TYR A 564 9.37 36.17 3.58
N GLU A 565 10.17 35.12 3.59
CA GLU A 565 11.00 34.76 2.42
C GLU A 565 10.16 34.38 1.19
N GLN A 566 9.03 33.71 1.39
CA GLN A 566 8.11 33.39 0.29
C GLN A 566 7.54 34.65 -0.38
N HIS A 567 7.02 35.60 0.43
CA HIS A 567 6.47 36.83 -0.10
C HIS A 567 7.54 37.73 -0.71
N ARG A 568 8.75 37.77 -0.12
CA ARG A 568 9.89 38.51 -0.67
C ARG A 568 10.32 37.98 -2.05
N LEU A 569 10.51 36.68 -2.16
CA LEU A 569 10.90 36.05 -3.44
C LEU A 569 9.83 36.22 -4.50
N LYS A 570 8.57 36.16 -4.10
CA LYS A 570 7.44 36.38 -5.00
C LYS A 570 7.34 37.85 -5.46
N ALA A 571 7.64 38.80 -4.58
CA ALA A 571 7.72 40.21 -4.95
C ALA A 571 8.87 40.44 -5.97
N ASP A 572 10.07 39.89 -5.72
CA ASP A 572 11.22 39.98 -6.65
C ASP A 572 10.88 39.37 -8.03
N GLU A 573 10.11 38.28 -8.09
CA GLU A 573 9.68 37.64 -9.34
C GLU A 573 8.67 38.51 -10.10
N LEU A 574 7.65 39.05 -9.40
CA LEU A 574 6.63 39.91 -10.00
C LEU A 574 7.20 41.25 -10.47
N GLU A 575 8.17 41.81 -9.74
CA GLU A 575 8.89 43.02 -10.16
C GLU A 575 9.63 42.81 -11.49
N ARG A 576 10.30 41.66 -11.68
CA ARG A 576 10.97 41.30 -12.95
C ARG A 576 9.98 41.14 -14.12
N MET A 577 8.71 40.82 -13.82
CA MET A 577 7.63 40.65 -14.81
C MET A 577 6.84 41.93 -15.05
N ASP A 578 7.18 43.05 -14.40
CA ASP A 578 6.47 44.33 -14.41
C ASP A 578 4.97 44.18 -14.01
N ASP A 579 4.68 43.26 -13.09
CA ASP A 579 3.34 42.94 -12.62
C ASP A 579 3.00 43.80 -11.39
N SER A 580 1.93 44.58 -11.45
CA SER A 580 1.51 45.49 -10.38
C SER A 580 1.23 44.82 -9.04
N ARG A 581 1.05 43.49 -9.01
CA ARG A 581 0.88 42.70 -7.78
C ARG A 581 2.13 42.64 -6.92
N PHE A 582 3.27 43.04 -7.45
CA PHE A 582 4.52 43.08 -6.69
C PHE A 582 4.42 43.95 -5.44
N LEU A 583 3.71 45.12 -5.53
CA LEU A 583 3.50 46.01 -4.39
C LEU A 583 2.71 45.37 -3.26
N GLN A 584 1.74 44.51 -3.57
CA GLN A 584 0.98 43.77 -2.56
C GLN A 584 1.84 42.74 -1.83
N GLU A 585 2.64 41.98 -2.56
CA GLU A 585 3.56 40.98 -1.98
C GLU A 585 4.67 41.64 -1.15
N LEU A 586 5.17 42.78 -1.61
CA LEU A 586 6.15 43.58 -0.85
C LEU A 586 5.56 44.12 0.45
N ALA A 587 4.35 44.63 0.41
CA ALA A 587 3.63 45.15 1.58
C ALA A 587 3.36 44.03 2.61
N GLU A 588 2.98 42.83 2.15
CA GLU A 588 2.75 41.68 3.01
C GLU A 588 4.07 41.18 3.63
N SER A 589 5.16 41.13 2.86
CA SER A 589 6.47 40.79 3.41
C SER A 589 6.93 41.77 4.51
N GLN A 590 6.70 43.07 4.31
CA GLN A 590 7.01 44.09 5.32
C GLN A 590 6.14 43.93 6.59
N ARG A 591 4.85 43.61 6.44
CA ARG A 591 3.95 43.34 7.55
C ARG A 591 4.45 42.16 8.37
N ILE A 592 4.80 41.03 7.70
CA ILE A 592 5.32 39.83 8.36
C ILE A 592 6.63 40.15 9.06
N ASN A 593 7.54 40.92 8.46
CA ASN A 593 8.79 41.34 9.10
C ASN A 593 8.57 42.16 10.36
N ASN A 594 7.55 43.01 10.38
CA ASN A 594 7.17 43.75 11.60
C ASN A 594 6.62 42.83 12.70
N GLU A 595 5.90 41.76 12.34
CA GLU A 595 5.44 40.75 13.30
C GLU A 595 6.63 39.94 13.87
N ILE A 596 7.62 39.56 13.01
CA ILE A 596 8.85 38.91 13.44
C ILE A 596 9.59 39.79 14.49
N ASN A 597 9.72 41.06 14.18
CA ASN A 597 10.40 42.00 15.10
C ASN A 597 9.68 42.13 16.46
N LYS A 598 8.33 42.12 16.48
CA LYS A 598 7.55 42.13 17.73
C LYS A 598 7.74 40.87 18.59
N LEU A 599 8.01 39.73 17.96
CA LEU A 599 8.27 38.46 18.69
C LEU A 599 9.70 38.38 19.24
N HIS A 600 10.63 39.22 18.77
CA HIS A 600 12.00 39.26 19.27
C HIS A 600 12.13 40.11 20.54
N TYR A 601 11.22 41.03 20.78
CA TYR A 601 11.12 41.84 22.00
C TYR A 601 10.06 41.27 22.95
#